data_df454d48e45a358894cebbf8620a12a5
#
_entry.id   df454d48e45a358894cebbf8620a12a5
#
_cell.length_a   1.000
_cell.length_b   1.000
_cell.length_c   1.000
_cell.angle_alpha   90.00
_cell.angle_beta   90.00
_cell.angle_gamma   90.00
#
_symmetry.space_group_name_H-M   'P 1'
#
loop_
_entity.id
_entity.type
_entity.pdbx_description
1 polymer ?
#
loop_
_entity_poly.entity_id
_entity_poly.type
_entity_poly.pdbx_seq_one_letter_code
_entity_poly.pdbx_strand_id
1 'polypeptide(L)'
;MKKRTVKDFIALYAPEDEEKLVLIQDGVSADKTFLDTYWAAHTHALAMADAQTGQVISGRCYLSWPLTDKERDAGDYSKRFTKGQIYRIKARGWKGDALYEPQWYVTEVLEEGVPCPALEEIWAEYTKPILLEDEVLGTLTLDREMSIFEGTCKWMGKEVRISLDVEIEKKASWTRVTNVMKKLVADQEVWDKSLRAMAAQKLTAQANEWLADNDQTDRGAEKDPITEDEFARRILLTEFTVSPGGRFTAWYEDDDMFWGHVITVDGTLKKGPVDADIQG
;
A
#
# COMPACT_ATOMS: atom_id res chain seq x y z
N MET A 1 -29.84 -16.60 9.94
CA MET A 1 -28.54 -17.26 10.17
C MET A 1 -28.12 -17.03 11.62
N LYS A 2 -27.60 -18.05 12.34
CA LYS A 2 -27.13 -17.90 13.73
C LYS A 2 -25.82 -17.11 13.72
N LYS A 3 -25.71 -16.07 14.54
CA LYS A 3 -24.47 -15.30 14.69
C LYS A 3 -23.42 -16.11 15.44
N ARG A 4 -22.16 -15.96 15.05
CA ARG A 4 -20.99 -16.56 15.73
C ARG A 4 -20.64 -15.74 16.97
N THR A 5 -20.35 -16.43 18.06
CA THR A 5 -19.99 -15.83 19.34
C THR A 5 -18.51 -15.98 19.63
N VAL A 6 -17.97 -15.28 20.64
CA VAL A 6 -16.58 -15.49 21.14
C VAL A 6 -16.33 -16.97 21.48
N LYS A 7 -17.34 -17.67 22.00
CA LYS A 7 -17.24 -19.10 22.30
C LYS A 7 -17.03 -19.93 21.02
N ASP A 8 -17.73 -19.57 19.95
CA ASP A 8 -17.55 -20.23 18.64
C ASP A 8 -16.16 -19.94 18.06
N PHE A 9 -15.63 -18.72 18.25
CA PHE A 9 -14.25 -18.38 17.87
C PHE A 9 -13.24 -19.24 18.62
N ILE A 10 -13.31 -19.29 19.96
CA ILE A 10 -12.36 -20.06 20.78
C ILE A 10 -12.43 -21.56 20.45
N ALA A 11 -13.59 -22.08 20.11
CA ALA A 11 -13.76 -23.50 19.77
C ALA A 11 -12.99 -23.94 18.51
N LEU A 12 -12.55 -23.02 17.67
CA LEU A 12 -11.74 -23.28 16.49
C LEU A 12 -10.28 -23.65 16.82
N TYR A 13 -9.83 -23.36 18.05
CA TYR A 13 -8.43 -23.52 18.46
C TYR A 13 -8.28 -24.65 19.47
N ALA A 14 -7.06 -25.12 19.66
CA ALA A 14 -6.71 -26.14 20.65
C ALA A 14 -7.13 -25.69 22.07
N PRO A 15 -7.44 -26.62 22.98
CA PRO A 15 -7.89 -26.25 24.32
C PRO A 15 -6.75 -25.77 25.23
N GLU A 16 -5.52 -26.17 24.94
CA GLU A 16 -4.33 -25.91 25.78
C GLU A 16 -3.55 -24.72 25.24
N ASP A 17 -3.05 -23.88 26.16
CA ASP A 17 -2.14 -22.79 25.84
C ASP A 17 -0.71 -23.33 25.70
N GLU A 18 -0.02 -22.84 24.70
CA GLU A 18 1.41 -23.06 24.48
C GLU A 18 2.14 -21.73 24.59
N GLU A 19 3.34 -21.72 25.22
CA GLU A 19 4.20 -20.54 25.20
C GLU A 19 5.02 -20.51 23.92
N LYS A 20 5.02 -19.35 23.26
CA LYS A 20 5.73 -19.11 22.01
C LYS A 20 6.45 -17.76 22.05
N LEU A 21 7.55 -17.67 21.31
CA LEU A 21 8.16 -16.39 20.92
C LEU A 21 7.66 -16.02 19.52
N VAL A 22 7.21 -14.78 19.34
CA VAL A 22 6.72 -14.30 18.05
C VAL A 22 7.39 -12.98 17.69
N LEU A 23 7.91 -12.91 16.48
CA LEU A 23 8.44 -11.69 15.89
C LEU A 23 7.35 -11.01 15.08
N ILE A 24 6.91 -9.84 15.49
CA ILE A 24 5.78 -9.14 14.86
C ILE A 24 6.18 -8.49 13.54
N GLN A 25 5.44 -8.80 12.50
CA GLN A 25 5.65 -8.26 11.14
C GLN A 25 4.88 -6.98 10.90
N ASP A 26 3.60 -6.94 11.26
CA ASP A 26 2.66 -5.90 10.89
C ASP A 26 2.03 -5.23 12.12
N GLY A 27 1.39 -4.07 11.91
CA GLY A 27 0.53 -3.46 12.92
C GLY A 27 -0.71 -4.31 13.22
N VAL A 28 -1.40 -3.98 14.32
CA VAL A 28 -2.65 -4.66 14.70
C VAL A 28 -3.83 -4.01 14.00
N SER A 29 -4.67 -4.84 13.38
CA SER A 29 -5.97 -4.46 12.82
C SER A 29 -7.11 -5.18 13.52
N ALA A 30 -8.35 -4.72 13.34
CA ALA A 30 -9.53 -5.42 13.84
C ALA A 30 -10.67 -5.32 12.83
N ASP A 31 -11.34 -6.43 12.57
CA ASP A 31 -12.51 -6.49 11.71
C ASP A 31 -13.68 -7.21 12.39
N LYS A 32 -14.88 -7.03 11.84
CA LYS A 32 -16.11 -7.68 12.29
C LYS A 32 -16.97 -7.99 11.09
N THR A 33 -17.25 -9.25 10.87
CA THR A 33 -18.20 -9.62 9.82
C THR A 33 -19.65 -9.47 10.31
N PHE A 34 -20.60 -9.40 9.40
CA PHE A 34 -22.03 -9.32 9.76
C PHE A 34 -22.53 -10.58 10.50
N LEU A 35 -21.78 -11.67 10.46
CA LEU A 35 -22.06 -12.92 11.16
C LEU A 35 -21.53 -12.97 12.58
N ASP A 36 -20.67 -12.04 13.00
CA ASP A 36 -19.99 -12.07 14.28
C ASP A 36 -20.65 -11.16 15.31
N THR A 37 -20.62 -11.59 16.58
CA THR A 37 -21.00 -10.77 17.72
C THR A 37 -19.81 -10.11 18.40
N TYR A 38 -18.59 -10.30 17.87
CA TYR A 38 -17.31 -9.81 18.39
C TYR A 38 -16.48 -9.21 17.24
N TRP A 39 -15.49 -8.41 17.58
CA TRP A 39 -14.43 -8.00 16.67
C TRP A 39 -13.29 -9.02 16.75
N ALA A 40 -12.69 -9.36 15.63
CA ALA A 40 -11.46 -10.13 15.55
C ALA A 40 -10.28 -9.18 15.38
N ALA A 41 -9.52 -8.95 16.45
CA ALA A 41 -8.23 -8.28 16.33
C ALA A 41 -7.20 -9.26 15.81
N HIS A 42 -6.28 -8.79 14.97
CA HIS A 42 -5.27 -9.65 14.37
C HIS A 42 -4.01 -8.88 13.96
N THR A 43 -2.93 -9.64 13.84
CA THR A 43 -1.65 -9.22 13.25
C THR A 43 -0.94 -10.43 12.66
N HIS A 44 0.14 -10.20 11.91
CA HIS A 44 1.03 -11.27 11.47
C HIS A 44 2.33 -11.26 12.28
N ALA A 45 2.80 -12.42 12.63
CA ALA A 45 4.19 -12.61 13.00
C ALA A 45 4.99 -13.07 11.78
N LEU A 46 6.18 -12.51 11.59
CA LEU A 46 7.12 -12.87 10.52
C LEU A 46 7.67 -14.28 10.74
N ALA A 47 7.87 -14.64 12.00
CA ALA A 47 8.29 -15.96 12.41
C ALA A 47 7.86 -16.25 13.86
N MET A 48 7.78 -17.53 14.20
CA MET A 48 7.48 -18.04 15.51
C MET A 48 8.57 -19.02 15.95
N ALA A 49 8.97 -18.94 17.21
CA ALA A 49 9.91 -19.87 17.84
C ALA A 49 9.32 -20.51 19.09
N ASP A 50 9.83 -21.67 19.44
CA ASP A 50 9.56 -22.34 20.72
C ASP A 50 10.14 -21.52 21.88
N ALA A 51 9.34 -21.25 22.90
CA ALA A 51 9.73 -20.36 24.00
C ALA A 51 10.79 -20.92 24.92
N GLN A 52 11.02 -22.25 24.95
CA GLN A 52 12.02 -22.90 25.80
C GLN A 52 13.37 -23.03 25.10
N THR A 53 13.34 -23.36 23.80
CA THR A 53 14.56 -23.66 23.05
C THR A 53 15.03 -22.49 22.16
N GLY A 54 14.17 -21.53 21.87
CA GLY A 54 14.41 -20.47 20.89
C GLY A 54 14.45 -20.96 19.44
N GLN A 55 14.19 -22.25 19.19
CA GLN A 55 14.19 -22.80 17.83
C GLN A 55 13.00 -22.30 17.03
N VAL A 56 13.25 -21.81 15.83
CA VAL A 56 12.19 -21.40 14.89
C VAL A 56 11.36 -22.63 14.50
N ILE A 57 10.05 -22.53 14.72
CA ILE A 57 9.08 -23.63 14.47
C ILE A 57 8.12 -23.30 13.32
N SER A 58 8.01 -22.02 12.95
CA SER A 58 7.20 -21.55 11.82
C SER A 58 7.77 -20.27 11.25
N GLY A 59 7.60 -20.07 9.94
CA GLY A 59 7.69 -18.76 9.31
C GLY A 59 6.48 -17.90 9.62
N ARG A 60 6.03 -17.10 8.65
CA ARG A 60 4.87 -16.23 8.81
C ARG A 60 3.65 -16.96 9.34
N CYS A 61 2.99 -16.38 10.33
CA CYS A 61 1.77 -16.91 10.93
C CYS A 61 0.81 -15.80 11.32
N TYR A 62 -0.47 -16.14 11.35
CA TYR A 62 -1.57 -15.24 11.70
C TYR A 62 -1.89 -15.36 13.18
N LEU A 63 -1.85 -14.23 13.89
CA LEU A 63 -2.21 -14.11 15.29
C LEU A 63 -3.53 -13.40 15.42
N SER A 64 -4.49 -13.94 16.19
CA SER A 64 -5.79 -13.31 16.36
C SER A 64 -6.34 -13.48 17.78
N TRP A 65 -7.25 -12.58 18.17
CA TRP A 65 -7.99 -12.64 19.43
C TRP A 65 -9.32 -11.88 19.32
N PRO A 66 -10.36 -12.30 20.06
CA PRO A 66 -11.64 -11.61 20.04
C PRO A 66 -11.62 -10.37 20.92
N LEU A 67 -12.34 -9.32 20.49
CA LEU A 67 -12.60 -8.09 21.24
C LEU A 67 -14.11 -7.86 21.38
N THR A 68 -14.48 -7.24 22.47
CA THR A 68 -15.81 -6.63 22.63
C THR A 68 -15.89 -5.28 21.91
N ASP A 69 -17.08 -4.75 21.66
CA ASP A 69 -17.26 -3.40 21.11
C ASP A 69 -16.58 -2.35 21.99
N LYS A 70 -16.63 -2.50 23.33
CA LYS A 70 -15.97 -1.60 24.29
C LYS A 70 -14.44 -1.60 24.17
N GLU A 71 -13.82 -2.76 24.04
CA GLU A 71 -12.37 -2.88 23.88
C GLU A 71 -11.91 -2.32 22.53
N ARG A 72 -12.71 -2.54 21.47
CA ARG A 72 -12.44 -1.95 20.15
C ARG A 72 -12.49 -0.42 20.20
N ASP A 73 -13.54 0.14 20.84
CA ASP A 73 -13.75 1.59 20.90
C ASP A 73 -12.73 2.28 21.81
N ALA A 74 -12.17 1.59 22.80
CA ALA A 74 -11.05 2.08 23.61
C ALA A 74 -9.74 2.22 22.81
N GLY A 75 -9.57 1.47 21.72
CA GLY A 75 -8.43 1.58 20.81
C GLY A 75 -7.11 0.95 21.30
N ASP A 76 -7.03 0.51 22.55
CA ASP A 76 -5.78 -0.03 23.15
C ASP A 76 -5.33 -1.35 22.53
N TYR A 77 -6.21 -2.07 21.86
CA TYR A 77 -5.87 -3.32 21.17
C TYR A 77 -4.80 -3.11 20.09
N SER A 78 -4.75 -1.94 19.47
CA SER A 78 -3.77 -1.60 18.42
C SER A 78 -2.35 -1.46 18.95
N LYS A 79 -2.19 -1.23 20.26
CA LYS A 79 -0.91 -1.12 20.98
C LYS A 79 -0.40 -2.45 21.54
N ARG A 80 -1.19 -3.53 21.39
CA ARG A 80 -0.85 -4.84 21.97
C ARG A 80 0.44 -5.42 21.43
N PHE A 81 0.75 -5.10 20.17
CA PHE A 81 1.96 -5.55 19.49
C PHE A 81 2.57 -4.40 18.68
N THR A 82 3.90 -4.34 18.72
CA THR A 82 4.71 -3.37 17.96
C THR A 82 5.52 -4.11 16.91
N LYS A 83 5.48 -3.62 15.67
CA LYS A 83 6.24 -4.15 14.53
C LYS A 83 7.75 -4.25 14.87
N GLY A 84 8.36 -5.36 14.51
CA GLY A 84 9.77 -5.63 14.72
C GLY A 84 10.15 -6.08 16.15
N GLN A 85 9.19 -6.09 17.08
CA GLN A 85 9.43 -6.56 18.44
C GLN A 85 9.15 -8.06 18.58
N ILE A 86 9.89 -8.68 19.50
CA ILE A 86 9.71 -10.09 19.86
C ILE A 86 8.95 -10.16 21.17
N TYR A 87 7.88 -10.92 21.19
CA TYR A 87 7.03 -11.14 22.35
C TYR A 87 7.04 -12.60 22.78
N ARG A 88 6.99 -12.83 24.09
CA ARG A 88 6.58 -14.12 24.64
C ARG A 88 5.07 -14.08 24.86
N ILE A 89 4.36 -15.03 24.28
CA ILE A 89 2.90 -15.12 24.34
C ILE A 89 2.44 -16.51 24.79
N LYS A 90 1.23 -16.58 25.34
CA LYS A 90 0.44 -17.82 25.36
C LYS A 90 -0.50 -17.80 24.17
N ALA A 91 -0.54 -18.88 23.43
CA ALA A 91 -1.39 -19.00 22.26
C ALA A 91 -1.86 -20.44 22.06
N ARG A 92 -2.99 -20.58 21.32
CA ARG A 92 -3.59 -21.86 20.96
C ARG A 92 -3.55 -22.02 19.46
N GLY A 93 -3.04 -23.16 18.99
CA GLY A 93 -3.00 -23.47 17.56
C GLY A 93 -4.39 -23.76 17.00
N TRP A 94 -4.60 -23.40 15.75
CA TRP A 94 -5.81 -23.72 14.99
C TRP A 94 -5.98 -25.23 14.81
N LYS A 95 -7.21 -25.75 14.95
CA LYS A 95 -7.52 -27.17 14.80
C LYS A 95 -7.75 -27.64 13.36
N GLY A 96 -8.05 -26.71 12.47
CA GLY A 96 -8.30 -27.03 11.08
C GLY A 96 -7.03 -27.07 10.24
N ASP A 97 -7.19 -27.45 8.97
CA ASP A 97 -6.08 -27.38 8.01
C ASP A 97 -5.75 -25.92 7.70
N ALA A 98 -4.49 -25.56 7.84
CA ALA A 98 -4.01 -24.22 7.45
C ALA A 98 -4.03 -24.12 5.91
N LEU A 99 -4.94 -23.30 5.36
CA LEU A 99 -5.05 -23.11 3.91
C LEU A 99 -3.86 -22.33 3.32
N TYR A 100 -3.28 -21.41 4.08
CA TYR A 100 -2.19 -20.52 3.63
C TYR A 100 -1.05 -20.40 4.63
N GLU A 101 -1.37 -20.09 5.90
CA GLU A 101 -0.40 -19.89 6.97
C GLU A 101 -0.95 -20.43 8.29
N PRO A 102 -0.07 -20.84 9.25
CA PRO A 102 -0.48 -21.26 10.58
C PRO A 102 -1.24 -20.14 11.30
N GLN A 103 -2.35 -20.49 11.97
CA GLN A 103 -3.18 -19.54 12.71
C GLN A 103 -3.14 -19.84 14.20
N TRP A 104 -3.05 -18.79 15.01
CA TRP A 104 -2.94 -18.86 16.45
C TRP A 104 -3.90 -17.89 17.15
N TYR A 105 -4.58 -18.37 18.16
CA TYR A 105 -5.35 -17.53 19.08
C TYR A 105 -4.44 -17.09 20.23
N VAL A 106 -4.18 -15.79 20.35
CA VAL A 106 -3.37 -15.21 21.42
C VAL A 106 -4.24 -15.02 22.66
N THR A 107 -3.98 -15.81 23.71
CA THR A 107 -4.70 -15.71 24.98
C THR A 107 -4.08 -14.69 25.91
N GLU A 108 -2.72 -14.58 25.93
CA GLU A 108 -2.01 -13.67 26.82
C GLU A 108 -0.69 -13.19 26.18
N VAL A 109 -0.30 -11.95 26.44
CA VAL A 109 1.06 -11.45 26.19
C VAL A 109 1.79 -11.46 27.54
N LEU A 110 2.87 -12.23 27.63
CA LEU A 110 3.62 -12.44 28.86
C LEU A 110 4.76 -11.43 29.02
N GLU A 111 5.46 -11.13 27.91
CA GLU A 111 6.68 -10.31 27.93
C GLU A 111 6.92 -9.68 26.56
N GLU A 112 7.42 -8.45 26.55
CA GLU A 112 7.84 -7.70 25.35
C GLU A 112 9.36 -7.56 25.32
N GLY A 113 9.94 -7.54 24.12
CA GLY A 113 11.37 -7.32 23.92
C GLY A 113 12.23 -8.52 24.35
N VAL A 114 11.72 -9.73 24.21
CA VAL A 114 12.42 -10.96 24.61
C VAL A 114 13.57 -11.24 23.64
N PRO A 115 14.82 -11.42 24.12
CA PRO A 115 15.93 -11.78 23.25
C PRO A 115 15.72 -13.17 22.61
N CYS A 116 15.84 -13.25 21.30
CA CYS A 116 15.84 -14.50 20.55
C CYS A 116 16.72 -14.35 19.29
N PRO A 117 18.00 -14.75 19.33
CA PRO A 117 18.94 -14.54 18.23
C PRO A 117 18.43 -15.04 16.87
N ALA A 118 17.73 -16.18 16.85
CA ALA A 118 17.18 -16.72 15.60
C ALA A 118 16.08 -15.83 14.99
N LEU A 119 15.23 -15.21 15.82
CA LEU A 119 14.21 -14.28 15.34
C LEU A 119 14.81 -12.91 14.98
N GLU A 120 15.83 -12.47 15.73
CA GLU A 120 16.57 -11.23 15.43
C GLU A 120 17.28 -11.31 14.08
N GLU A 121 17.88 -12.46 13.76
CA GLU A 121 18.50 -12.70 12.45
C GLU A 121 17.46 -12.65 11.31
N ILE A 122 16.29 -13.25 11.52
CA ILE A 122 15.18 -13.18 10.55
C ILE A 122 14.74 -11.74 10.35
N TRP A 123 14.63 -10.94 11.41
CA TRP A 123 14.28 -9.51 11.29
C TRP A 123 15.34 -8.72 10.54
N ALA A 124 16.61 -8.93 10.85
CA ALA A 124 17.71 -8.27 10.18
C ALA A 124 17.74 -8.59 8.68
N GLU A 125 17.43 -9.83 8.29
CA GLU A 125 17.31 -10.21 6.87
C GLU A 125 16.06 -9.60 6.23
N TYR A 126 14.92 -9.66 6.90
CA TYR A 126 13.66 -9.11 6.40
C TYR A 126 13.74 -7.60 6.17
N THR A 127 14.45 -6.86 7.00
CA THR A 127 14.57 -5.39 6.90
C THR A 127 15.59 -4.91 5.89
N LYS A 128 16.40 -5.81 5.30
CA LYS A 128 17.31 -5.41 4.23
C LYS A 128 16.55 -4.79 3.06
N PRO A 129 17.03 -3.66 2.52
CA PRO A 129 16.42 -3.06 1.34
C PRO A 129 16.41 -4.04 0.16
N ILE A 130 15.28 -4.13 -0.52
CA ILE A 130 15.23 -4.78 -1.83
C ILE A 130 15.38 -3.70 -2.87
N LEU A 131 16.45 -3.77 -3.63
CA LEU A 131 16.74 -2.85 -4.71
C LEU A 131 16.48 -3.52 -6.06
N LEU A 132 15.95 -2.74 -6.98
CA LEU A 132 15.83 -3.10 -8.40
C LEU A 132 16.67 -2.12 -9.19
N GLU A 133 17.77 -2.63 -9.74
CA GLU A 133 18.69 -1.85 -10.59
C GLU A 133 18.25 -1.97 -12.04
N ASP A 134 18.04 -0.84 -12.70
CA ASP A 134 17.68 -0.78 -14.12
C ASP A 134 18.44 0.35 -14.82
N GLU A 135 18.97 0.09 -16.00
CA GLU A 135 19.81 1.05 -16.77
C GLU A 135 19.03 2.31 -17.20
N VAL A 136 17.71 2.21 -17.35
CA VAL A 136 16.84 3.32 -17.80
C VAL A 136 16.19 4.03 -16.63
N LEU A 137 15.73 3.25 -15.63
CA LEU A 137 14.97 3.76 -14.50
C LEU A 137 15.83 4.05 -13.26
N GLY A 138 17.13 3.66 -13.28
CA GLY A 138 18.01 3.79 -12.14
C GLY A 138 17.73 2.76 -11.05
N THR A 139 18.03 3.13 -9.81
CA THR A 139 17.82 2.28 -8.63
C THR A 139 16.44 2.57 -8.04
N LEU A 140 15.62 1.54 -7.95
CA LEU A 140 14.31 1.59 -7.28
C LEU A 140 14.37 0.79 -5.98
N THR A 141 13.73 1.30 -4.93
CA THR A 141 13.68 0.64 -3.62
C THR A 141 12.26 0.11 -3.37
N LEU A 142 12.14 -1.13 -2.92
CA LEU A 142 10.86 -1.73 -2.59
C LEU A 142 10.35 -1.26 -1.22
N ASP A 143 9.21 -0.58 -1.22
CA ASP A 143 8.34 -0.49 -0.04
C ASP A 143 7.55 -1.79 0.08
N ARG A 144 7.85 -2.58 1.13
CA ARG A 144 7.19 -3.89 1.34
C ARG A 144 5.77 -3.75 1.86
N GLU A 145 5.44 -2.66 2.56
CA GLU A 145 4.10 -2.44 3.12
C GLU A 145 3.12 -2.10 2.01
N MET A 146 3.55 -1.23 1.11
CA MET A 146 2.74 -0.81 -0.03
C MET A 146 2.88 -1.76 -1.23
N SER A 147 3.88 -2.65 -1.23
CA SER A 147 4.22 -3.52 -2.37
C SER A 147 4.56 -2.72 -3.63
N ILE A 148 5.31 -1.63 -3.46
CA ILE A 148 5.64 -0.66 -4.53
C ILE A 148 7.16 -0.50 -4.62
N PHE A 149 7.71 -0.53 -5.84
CA PHE A 149 9.04 -0.02 -6.09
C PHE A 149 8.98 1.48 -6.35
N GLU A 150 9.69 2.25 -5.54
CA GLU A 150 9.78 3.71 -5.66
C GLU A 150 11.14 4.16 -6.16
N GLY A 151 11.16 5.23 -6.94
CA GLY A 151 12.35 5.87 -7.43
C GLY A 151 12.05 7.07 -8.30
N THR A 152 13.03 7.50 -9.09
CA THR A 152 12.87 8.60 -10.05
C THR A 152 13.46 8.23 -11.40
N CYS A 153 12.93 8.79 -12.47
CA CYS A 153 13.48 8.69 -13.80
C CYS A 153 13.54 10.06 -14.47
N LYS A 154 14.28 10.14 -15.59
CA LYS A 154 14.33 11.34 -16.43
C LYS A 154 13.15 11.32 -17.41
N TRP A 155 12.34 12.38 -17.39
CA TRP A 155 11.25 12.62 -18.33
C TRP A 155 11.34 14.04 -18.90
N MET A 156 11.48 14.17 -20.21
CA MET A 156 11.66 15.47 -20.89
C MET A 156 12.74 16.35 -20.22
N GLY A 157 13.83 15.72 -19.74
CA GLY A 157 14.95 16.38 -19.06
C GLY A 157 14.73 16.73 -17.58
N LYS A 158 13.52 16.52 -17.02
CA LYS A 158 13.19 16.72 -15.62
C LYS A 158 13.19 15.39 -14.86
N GLU A 159 13.37 15.45 -13.57
CA GLU A 159 13.23 14.30 -12.68
C GLU A 159 11.76 14.13 -12.31
N VAL A 160 11.22 12.90 -12.48
CA VAL A 160 9.83 12.52 -12.22
C VAL A 160 9.83 11.29 -11.35
N ARG A 161 8.98 11.25 -10.32
CA ARG A 161 8.82 10.08 -9.47
C ARG A 161 8.18 8.94 -10.24
N ILE A 162 8.53 7.72 -9.86
CA ILE A 162 7.91 6.51 -10.36
C ILE A 162 7.56 5.58 -9.21
N SER A 163 6.35 5.03 -9.26
CA SER A 163 5.78 4.08 -8.31
C SER A 163 5.29 2.87 -9.07
N LEU A 164 5.96 1.74 -8.92
CA LEU A 164 5.68 0.51 -9.65
C LEU A 164 5.06 -0.53 -8.72
N ASP A 165 3.75 -0.73 -8.80
CA ASP A 165 3.03 -1.73 -7.99
C ASP A 165 3.43 -3.14 -8.39
N VAL A 166 3.77 -3.97 -7.42
CA VAL A 166 4.23 -5.34 -7.68
C VAL A 166 3.57 -6.36 -6.76
N GLU A 167 3.53 -7.59 -7.22
CA GLU A 167 3.31 -8.74 -6.37
C GLU A 167 4.69 -9.21 -5.90
N ILE A 168 5.04 -8.96 -4.61
CA ILE A 168 6.41 -9.13 -4.08
C ILE A 168 6.98 -10.51 -4.42
N GLU A 169 6.19 -11.57 -4.23
CA GLU A 169 6.59 -12.96 -4.47
C GLU A 169 6.67 -13.34 -5.96
N LYS A 170 6.18 -12.47 -6.86
CA LYS A 170 6.10 -12.76 -8.30
C LYS A 170 7.01 -11.85 -9.12
N LYS A 171 8.25 -12.27 -9.32
CA LYS A 171 9.24 -11.53 -10.14
C LYS A 171 8.73 -11.15 -11.55
N ALA A 172 7.79 -11.92 -12.10
CA ALA A 172 7.16 -11.60 -13.37
C ALA A 172 6.34 -10.30 -13.33
N SER A 173 5.75 -9.94 -12.17
CA SER A 173 5.07 -8.64 -12.01
C SER A 173 6.07 -7.50 -12.05
N TRP A 174 7.23 -7.64 -11.42
CA TRP A 174 8.32 -6.67 -11.43
C TRP A 174 8.77 -6.36 -12.86
N THR A 175 9.10 -7.41 -13.62
CA THR A 175 9.50 -7.28 -15.01
C THR A 175 8.42 -6.60 -15.87
N ARG A 176 7.15 -6.90 -15.61
CA ARG A 176 6.04 -6.30 -16.38
C ARG A 176 5.93 -4.80 -16.17
N VAL A 177 5.88 -4.33 -14.92
CA VAL A 177 5.72 -2.90 -14.61
C VAL A 177 6.96 -2.11 -15.05
N THR A 178 8.15 -2.66 -14.85
CA THR A 178 9.41 -2.07 -15.33
C THR A 178 9.39 -1.90 -16.85
N ASN A 179 8.97 -2.93 -17.59
CA ASN A 179 8.89 -2.85 -19.05
C ASN A 179 7.86 -1.85 -19.54
N VAL A 180 6.74 -1.65 -18.82
CA VAL A 180 5.78 -0.59 -19.15
C VAL A 180 6.44 0.76 -18.99
N MET A 181 7.06 1.04 -17.84
CA MET A 181 7.70 2.33 -17.59
C MET A 181 8.84 2.62 -18.57
N LYS A 182 9.69 1.63 -18.86
CA LYS A 182 10.78 1.76 -19.85
C LYS A 182 10.27 2.13 -21.24
N LYS A 183 9.13 1.58 -21.68
CA LYS A 183 8.51 1.95 -22.97
C LYS A 183 7.96 3.37 -22.98
N LEU A 184 7.38 3.82 -21.85
CA LEU A 184 6.96 5.20 -21.71
C LEU A 184 8.17 6.14 -21.82
N VAL A 185 9.26 5.85 -21.10
CA VAL A 185 10.50 6.66 -21.14
C VAL A 185 11.15 6.64 -22.53
N ALA A 186 11.18 5.50 -23.23
CA ALA A 186 11.79 5.39 -24.56
C ALA A 186 11.10 6.30 -25.60
N ASP A 187 9.78 6.42 -25.52
CA ASP A 187 8.97 7.23 -26.45
C ASP A 187 8.39 8.47 -25.77
N GLN A 188 9.10 9.04 -24.77
CA GLN A 188 8.59 10.07 -23.85
C GLN A 188 8.01 11.31 -24.55
N GLU A 189 8.58 11.76 -25.67
CA GLU A 189 8.07 12.92 -26.43
C GLU A 189 6.65 12.67 -26.97
N VAL A 190 6.42 11.47 -27.51
CA VAL A 190 5.12 11.07 -28.04
C VAL A 190 4.11 10.91 -26.90
N TRP A 191 4.51 10.28 -25.81
CA TRP A 191 3.68 10.07 -24.65
C TRP A 191 3.36 11.37 -23.93
N ASP A 192 4.32 12.25 -23.68
CA ASP A 192 4.09 13.56 -23.03
C ASP A 192 3.07 14.38 -23.79
N LYS A 193 3.22 14.46 -25.13
CA LYS A 193 2.26 15.15 -25.97
C LYS A 193 0.85 14.56 -25.89
N SER A 194 0.72 13.24 -25.94
CA SER A 194 -0.60 12.58 -25.93
C SER A 194 -1.28 12.62 -24.57
N LEU A 195 -0.51 12.52 -23.46
CA LEU A 195 -1.00 12.62 -22.10
C LEU A 195 -1.54 14.03 -21.81
N ARG A 196 -0.77 15.06 -22.17
CA ARG A 196 -1.18 16.47 -22.02
C ARG A 196 -2.40 16.81 -22.89
N ALA A 197 -2.46 16.28 -24.10
CA ALA A 197 -3.61 16.48 -24.98
C ALA A 197 -4.88 15.84 -24.40
N MET A 198 -4.78 14.63 -23.80
CA MET A 198 -5.91 13.98 -23.14
C MET A 198 -6.39 14.80 -21.93
N ALA A 199 -5.49 15.27 -21.08
CA ALA A 199 -5.84 16.12 -19.94
C ALA A 199 -6.52 17.41 -20.39
N ALA A 200 -5.94 18.09 -21.39
CA ALA A 200 -6.50 19.33 -21.93
C ALA A 200 -7.90 19.13 -22.52
N GLN A 201 -8.07 18.13 -23.38
CA GLN A 201 -9.37 17.81 -23.99
C GLN A 201 -10.46 17.55 -22.95
N LYS A 202 -10.12 16.91 -21.84
CA LYS A 202 -11.08 16.51 -20.81
C LYS A 202 -11.38 17.63 -19.81
N LEU A 203 -10.37 18.43 -19.45
CA LEU A 203 -10.43 19.24 -18.25
C LEU A 203 -10.40 20.76 -18.50
N THR A 204 -10.07 21.25 -19.72
CA THR A 204 -9.98 22.70 -19.98
C THR A 204 -11.29 23.43 -19.70
N ALA A 205 -12.43 22.87 -20.10
CA ALA A 205 -13.73 23.48 -19.83
C ALA A 205 -13.98 23.65 -18.32
N GLN A 206 -13.71 22.60 -17.54
CA GLN A 206 -13.85 22.62 -16.09
C GLN A 206 -12.85 23.59 -15.43
N ALA A 207 -11.60 23.65 -15.92
CA ALA A 207 -10.62 24.62 -15.44
C ALA A 207 -11.09 26.06 -15.63
N ASN A 208 -11.70 26.37 -16.78
CA ASN A 208 -12.26 27.69 -17.03
C ASN A 208 -13.42 28.02 -16.08
N GLU A 209 -14.29 27.06 -15.77
CA GLU A 209 -15.35 27.25 -14.76
C GLU A 209 -14.76 27.57 -13.39
N TRP A 210 -13.77 26.81 -12.93
CA TRP A 210 -13.13 27.02 -11.63
C TRP A 210 -12.34 28.33 -11.54
N LEU A 211 -11.67 28.72 -12.63
CA LEU A 211 -10.96 29.99 -12.73
C LEU A 211 -11.93 31.19 -12.68
N ALA A 212 -13.09 31.10 -13.34
CA ALA A 212 -14.12 32.13 -13.31
C ALA A 212 -14.75 32.31 -11.90
N ASP A 213 -14.94 31.22 -11.17
CA ASP A 213 -15.45 31.25 -9.79
C ASP A 213 -14.47 31.92 -8.82
N ASN A 214 -13.17 31.78 -9.04
CA ASN A 214 -12.12 32.41 -8.22
C ASN A 214 -12.02 33.93 -8.47
N ASP A 215 -12.23 34.38 -9.71
CA ASP A 215 -12.15 35.81 -10.06
C ASP A 215 -13.32 36.65 -9.48
N GLN A 216 -14.43 36.03 -9.04
CA GLN A 216 -15.52 36.74 -8.34
C GLN A 216 -15.11 37.28 -6.95
N THR A 217 -14.01 36.79 -6.38
CA THR A 217 -13.49 37.24 -5.08
C THR A 217 -12.50 38.40 -5.21
N ASP A 218 -11.89 38.60 -6.38
CA ASP A 218 -10.90 39.67 -6.61
C ASP A 218 -11.44 40.62 -7.71
N ARG A 219 -11.86 41.81 -7.34
CA ARG A 219 -12.51 42.79 -8.21
C ARG A 219 -11.52 43.38 -9.24
N GLY A 220 -11.34 42.73 -10.36
CA GLY A 220 -10.63 43.40 -11.46
C GLY A 220 -10.12 42.50 -12.57
N ALA A 221 -10.72 42.64 -13.73
CA ALA A 221 -10.43 42.11 -15.05
C ALA A 221 -10.84 40.64 -15.27
N GLU A 222 -11.89 40.44 -16.04
CA GLU A 222 -12.17 39.16 -16.69
C GLU A 222 -10.91 38.69 -17.41
N LYS A 223 -10.35 37.57 -16.97
CA LYS A 223 -9.30 36.90 -17.73
C LYS A 223 -9.94 36.09 -18.86
N ASP A 224 -9.36 36.17 -20.03
CA ASP A 224 -9.80 35.35 -21.16
C ASP A 224 -9.71 33.87 -20.75
N PRO A 225 -10.68 33.03 -21.15
CA PRO A 225 -10.62 31.60 -20.92
C PRO A 225 -9.37 31.00 -21.52
N ILE A 226 -8.71 30.09 -20.75
CA ILE A 226 -7.54 29.39 -21.27
C ILE A 226 -7.93 28.39 -22.36
N THR A 227 -7.06 28.24 -23.34
CA THR A 227 -7.19 27.23 -24.40
C THR A 227 -6.66 25.87 -23.98
N GLU A 228 -7.01 24.80 -24.72
CA GLU A 228 -6.43 23.45 -24.50
C GLU A 228 -4.89 23.46 -24.60
N ASP A 229 -4.33 24.25 -25.53
CA ASP A 229 -2.87 24.39 -25.67
C ASP A 229 -2.24 25.08 -24.45
N GLU A 230 -2.91 26.07 -23.86
CA GLU A 230 -2.45 26.71 -22.63
C GLU A 230 -2.56 25.77 -21.44
N PHE A 231 -3.67 25.09 -21.28
CA PHE A 231 -3.85 24.06 -20.27
C PHE A 231 -2.73 23.02 -20.32
N ALA A 232 -2.51 22.43 -21.52
CA ALA A 232 -1.48 21.40 -21.74
C ALA A 232 -0.05 21.88 -21.39
N ARG A 233 0.26 23.17 -21.59
CA ARG A 233 1.56 23.75 -21.24
C ARG A 233 1.74 24.01 -19.75
N ARG A 234 0.64 24.31 -19.05
CA ARG A 234 0.65 24.71 -17.63
C ARG A 234 0.85 23.50 -16.70
N ILE A 235 0.20 22.38 -16.96
CA ILE A 235 0.29 21.20 -16.09
C ILE A 235 1.71 20.65 -16.03
N LEU A 236 2.16 20.25 -14.82
CA LEU A 236 3.50 19.73 -14.60
C LEU A 236 3.46 18.27 -14.16
N LEU A 237 4.02 17.37 -14.97
CA LEU A 237 4.14 15.96 -14.59
C LEU A 237 5.06 15.78 -13.38
N THR A 238 4.57 15.10 -12.36
CA THR A 238 5.28 14.86 -11.10
C THR A 238 5.56 13.39 -10.84
N GLU A 239 4.66 12.50 -11.30
CA GLU A 239 4.78 11.08 -11.00
C GLU A 239 4.13 10.19 -12.08
N PHE A 240 4.66 8.98 -12.23
CA PHE A 240 3.99 7.85 -12.87
C PHE A 240 3.75 6.72 -11.86
N THR A 241 2.52 6.20 -11.84
CA THR A 241 2.22 4.93 -11.17
C THR A 241 1.95 3.86 -12.23
N VAL A 242 2.50 2.66 -12.06
CA VAL A 242 2.26 1.52 -12.98
C VAL A 242 1.78 0.32 -12.18
N SER A 243 0.61 -0.22 -12.52
CA SER A 243 0.02 -1.37 -11.86
C SER A 243 0.46 -2.70 -12.49
N PRO A 244 0.37 -3.84 -11.76
CA PRO A 244 0.75 -5.18 -12.27
C PRO A 244 0.01 -5.61 -13.54
N GLY A 245 -1.17 -5.05 -13.79
CA GLY A 245 -1.95 -5.25 -15.02
C GLY A 245 -1.40 -4.51 -16.24
N GLY A 246 -0.38 -3.64 -16.08
CA GLY A 246 0.20 -2.84 -17.15
C GLY A 246 -0.59 -1.56 -17.47
N ARG A 247 -1.48 -1.16 -16.57
CA ARG A 247 -2.11 0.15 -16.57
C ARG A 247 -1.15 1.15 -15.94
N PHE A 248 -1.10 2.36 -16.45
CA PHE A 248 -0.35 3.44 -15.83
C PHE A 248 -1.25 4.64 -15.56
N THR A 249 -0.86 5.46 -14.59
CA THR A 249 -1.43 6.77 -14.30
C THR A 249 -0.30 7.80 -14.28
N ALA A 250 -0.44 8.87 -15.04
CA ALA A 250 0.45 10.03 -14.99
C ALA A 250 -0.20 11.11 -14.11
N TRP A 251 0.55 11.64 -13.14
CA TRP A 251 0.10 12.59 -12.14
C TRP A 251 0.69 13.96 -12.43
N TYR A 252 -0.14 14.98 -12.44
CA TYR A 252 0.26 16.35 -12.75
C TYR A 252 -0.15 17.32 -11.67
N GLU A 253 0.71 18.28 -11.36
CA GLU A 253 0.30 19.53 -10.69
C GLU A 253 -0.54 20.38 -11.63
N ASP A 254 -1.54 21.05 -11.08
CA ASP A 254 -2.59 21.76 -11.81
C ASP A 254 -2.29 23.24 -12.10
N ASP A 255 -1.16 23.79 -11.64
CA ASP A 255 -0.81 25.21 -11.72
C ASP A 255 -1.95 26.13 -11.21
N ASP A 256 -2.53 25.77 -10.05
CA ASP A 256 -3.66 26.46 -9.39
C ASP A 256 -4.95 26.58 -10.23
N MET A 257 -5.09 25.80 -11.31
CA MET A 257 -6.31 25.75 -12.10
C MET A 257 -7.48 25.07 -11.37
N PHE A 258 -7.16 24.18 -10.43
CA PHE A 258 -8.10 23.43 -9.60
C PHE A 258 -7.76 23.55 -8.10
N TRP A 259 -7.23 24.70 -7.69
CA TRP A 259 -6.96 25.05 -6.29
C TRP A 259 -6.01 24.08 -5.58
N GLY A 260 -5.03 23.55 -6.28
CA GLY A 260 -4.03 22.63 -5.77
C GLY A 260 -4.46 21.17 -5.75
N HIS A 261 -5.54 20.81 -6.45
CA HIS A 261 -5.86 19.40 -6.72
C HIS A 261 -4.88 18.83 -7.76
N VAL A 262 -4.75 17.52 -7.77
CA VAL A 262 -3.88 16.86 -8.75
C VAL A 262 -4.69 16.38 -9.95
N ILE A 263 -4.09 16.47 -11.14
CA ILE A 263 -4.67 15.93 -12.37
C ILE A 263 -4.08 14.55 -12.62
N THR A 264 -4.91 13.59 -12.96
CA THR A 264 -4.51 12.24 -13.35
C THR A 264 -4.84 11.96 -14.80
N VAL A 265 -3.96 11.24 -15.49
CA VAL A 265 -4.21 10.70 -16.83
C VAL A 265 -3.93 9.22 -16.84
N ASP A 266 -4.96 8.44 -17.00
CA ASP A 266 -4.91 6.98 -17.07
C ASP A 266 -4.63 6.49 -18.48
N GLY A 267 -3.86 5.40 -18.59
CA GLY A 267 -3.56 4.80 -19.88
C GLY A 267 -3.03 3.37 -19.85
N THR A 268 -2.81 2.85 -21.04
CA THR A 268 -2.08 1.60 -21.26
C THR A 268 -1.22 1.74 -22.51
N LEU A 269 -0.13 0.97 -22.62
CA LEU A 269 0.71 0.98 -23.82
C LEU A 269 -0.05 0.64 -25.11
N LYS A 270 -1.12 -0.15 -25.02
CA LYS A 270 -1.90 -0.60 -26.18
C LYS A 270 -2.92 0.43 -26.65
N LYS A 271 -3.58 1.14 -25.70
CA LYS A 271 -4.70 2.05 -26.01
C LYS A 271 -4.26 3.51 -26.04
N GLY A 272 -3.05 3.82 -25.54
CA GLY A 272 -2.66 5.19 -25.23
C GLY A 272 -3.33 5.70 -23.96
N PRO A 273 -3.34 7.02 -23.73
CA PRO A 273 -4.18 7.67 -22.73
C PRO A 273 -5.66 7.36 -22.98
N VAL A 274 -6.43 7.08 -21.94
CA VAL A 274 -7.84 6.67 -22.06
C VAL A 274 -8.80 7.59 -21.31
N ASP A 275 -8.33 8.24 -20.25
CA ASP A 275 -9.14 9.17 -19.45
C ASP A 275 -8.25 10.14 -18.68
N ALA A 276 -8.85 11.27 -18.25
CA ALA A 276 -8.22 12.23 -17.35
C ALA A 276 -9.25 12.73 -16.34
N ASP A 277 -8.81 12.93 -15.08
CA ASP A 277 -9.67 13.33 -13.98
C ASP A 277 -8.91 14.18 -12.96
N ILE A 278 -9.63 14.81 -12.04
CA ILE A 278 -9.11 15.60 -10.93
C ILE A 278 -9.23 14.78 -9.65
N GLN A 279 -8.16 14.75 -8.87
CA GLN A 279 -8.09 14.02 -7.60
C GLN A 279 -7.75 14.97 -6.46
N GLY A 280 -8.46 14.82 -5.30
CA GLY A 280 -8.20 15.60 -4.10
C GLY A 280 -9.41 15.77 -3.23
#